data_cfa34142f00caaddf913d6e4291d442e
#
_entry.id   cfa34142f00caaddf913d6e4291d442e
#
_cell.length_a   1.000
_cell.length_b   1.000
_cell.length_c   1.000
_cell.angle_alpha   90.00
_cell.angle_beta   90.00
_cell.angle_gamma   90.00
#
_symmetry.space_group_name_H-M   'P 1'
#
loop_
_entity.id
_entity.type
_entity.pdbx_description
1 polymer ?
#
loop_
_entity_poly.entity_id
_entity_poly.type
_entity_poly.pdbx_seq_one_letter_code
_entity_poly.pdbx_strand_id
1 'polypeptide(L)'
;MKAIAGLSLLLLAGCDKATEPGFAETPEASQHTVAYLKSLCDGRASVAVTQDVTIRGFITANDLFGEFDRTIVVEDASGGISIAADHPSLADDYPFGAIATVRCNGLTLCNYGGKIELGAEPGDYGAGAIPREELSRHIRVTLPEEGESHRAAPLTFG
;
A
#
# COMPACT_ATOMS: atom_id res chain seq x y z
N MET A 1 -15.88 2.08 69.18
CA MET A 1 -16.73 1.82 68.01
C MET A 1 -15.93 2.27 66.77
N LYS A 2 -15.42 1.34 66.00
CA LYS A 2 -14.50 1.63 64.87
C LYS A 2 -15.28 1.43 63.59
N ALA A 3 -15.41 2.48 62.74
CA ALA A 3 -15.94 2.42 61.41
C ALA A 3 -14.86 1.96 60.43
N ILE A 4 -15.13 0.88 59.70
CA ILE A 4 -14.27 0.37 58.64
C ILE A 4 -14.78 0.93 57.32
N ALA A 5 -13.98 1.81 56.69
CA ALA A 5 -14.25 2.27 55.32
C ALA A 5 -13.73 1.24 54.33
N GLY A 6 -14.65 0.66 53.58
CA GLY A 6 -14.32 -0.23 52.45
C GLY A 6 -13.88 0.56 51.23
N LEU A 7 -12.64 0.39 50.82
CA LEU A 7 -12.11 0.96 49.57
C LEU A 7 -12.46 0.00 48.42
N SER A 8 -13.42 0.39 47.58
CA SER A 8 -13.80 -0.33 46.38
C SER A 8 -12.80 -0.01 45.28
N LEU A 9 -11.94 -0.99 44.93
CA LEU A 9 -10.98 -0.89 43.81
C LEU A 9 -11.72 -1.23 42.51
N LEU A 10 -12.03 -0.21 41.71
CA LEU A 10 -12.56 -0.36 40.37
C LEU A 10 -11.41 -0.78 39.44
N LEU A 11 -11.40 -2.05 39.06
CA LEU A 11 -10.54 -2.56 37.99
C LEU A 11 -11.13 -2.10 36.65
N LEU A 12 -10.54 -1.08 36.04
CA LEU A 12 -10.75 -0.74 34.64
C LEU A 12 -10.04 -1.79 33.80
N ALA A 13 -10.78 -2.75 33.28
CA ALA A 13 -10.29 -3.61 32.21
C ALA A 13 -10.11 -2.76 30.96
N GLY A 14 -8.86 -2.34 30.70
CA GLY A 14 -8.48 -1.79 29.44
C GLY A 14 -8.66 -2.86 28.36
N CYS A 15 -9.54 -2.64 27.39
CA CYS A 15 -9.53 -3.40 26.16
C CYS A 15 -8.22 -3.07 25.44
N ASP A 16 -7.23 -3.92 25.58
CA ASP A 16 -6.12 -3.99 24.63
C ASP A 16 -6.73 -4.30 23.27
N LYS A 17 -6.79 -3.30 22.40
CA LYS A 17 -6.94 -3.51 20.97
C LYS A 17 -5.74 -4.37 20.57
N ALA A 18 -5.98 -5.63 20.27
CA ALA A 18 -5.00 -6.49 19.65
C ALA A 18 -4.48 -5.77 18.40
N THR A 19 -3.26 -5.25 18.49
CA THR A 19 -2.56 -4.69 17.35
C THR A 19 -2.31 -5.86 16.41
N GLU A 20 -2.91 -5.83 15.23
CA GLU A 20 -2.63 -6.81 14.19
C GLU A 20 -1.11 -6.88 13.98
N PRO A 21 -0.49 -8.06 14.03
CA PRO A 21 0.95 -8.16 13.90
C PRO A 21 1.37 -7.78 12.47
N GLY A 22 2.01 -6.63 12.30
CA GLY A 22 2.78 -6.37 11.09
C GLY A 22 2.68 -5.00 10.43
N PHE A 23 1.67 -4.17 10.73
CA PHE A 23 1.58 -2.83 10.10
C PHE A 23 1.75 -1.73 11.16
N ALA A 24 2.99 -1.27 11.35
CA ALA A 24 3.24 -0.03 12.09
C ALA A 24 2.80 1.16 11.22
N GLU A 25 2.00 2.07 11.77
CA GLU A 25 1.65 3.30 11.05
C GLU A 25 2.93 4.10 10.77
N THR A 26 3.20 4.34 9.49
CA THR A 26 4.30 5.21 9.08
C THR A 26 3.85 6.65 9.28
N PRO A 27 4.58 7.48 10.05
CA PRO A 27 4.25 8.89 10.18
C PRO A 27 4.16 9.55 8.79
N GLU A 28 3.21 10.47 8.61
CA GLU A 28 2.95 11.12 7.33
C GLU A 28 4.20 11.81 6.74
N ALA A 29 5.10 12.28 7.62
CA ALA A 29 6.38 12.88 7.24
C ALA A 29 7.38 11.91 6.57
N SER A 30 7.17 10.61 6.64
CA SER A 30 8.02 9.58 5.99
C SER A 30 7.40 9.00 4.73
N GLN A 31 6.28 9.54 4.26
CA GLN A 31 5.67 9.11 3.00
C GLN A 31 6.44 9.67 1.80
N HIS A 32 6.64 8.82 0.83
CA HIS A 32 7.31 9.14 -0.42
C HIS A 32 6.30 9.20 -1.57
N THR A 33 6.65 9.88 -2.66
CA THR A 33 5.80 9.91 -3.85
C THR A 33 6.04 8.69 -4.74
N VAL A 34 5.06 8.39 -5.60
CA VAL A 34 5.21 7.35 -6.63
C VAL A 34 6.37 7.69 -7.58
N ALA A 35 6.55 8.98 -7.94
CA ALA A 35 7.68 9.39 -8.77
C ALA A 35 9.04 9.12 -8.10
N TYR A 36 9.16 9.38 -6.80
CA TYR A 36 10.37 9.03 -6.05
C TYR A 36 10.62 7.52 -6.07
N LEU A 37 9.61 6.71 -5.77
CA LEU A 37 9.76 5.25 -5.79
C LEU A 37 10.24 4.77 -7.17
N LYS A 38 9.64 5.25 -8.25
CA LYS A 38 10.01 4.88 -9.63
C LYS A 38 11.44 5.32 -9.97
N SER A 39 11.89 6.46 -9.47
CA SER A 39 13.25 6.97 -9.72
C SER A 39 14.35 6.06 -9.17
N LEU A 40 14.05 5.23 -8.17
CA LEU A 40 15.00 4.23 -7.66
C LEU A 40 15.39 3.20 -8.74
N CYS A 41 14.53 2.99 -9.75
CA CYS A 41 14.74 2.04 -10.84
C CYS A 41 15.28 2.69 -12.13
N ASP A 42 15.61 3.99 -12.11
CA ASP A 42 16.07 4.72 -13.30
C ASP A 42 17.29 4.06 -13.93
N GLY A 43 17.20 3.77 -15.24
CA GLY A 43 18.26 3.13 -16.02
C GLY A 43 18.59 1.67 -15.64
N ARG A 44 17.75 1.02 -14.81
CA ARG A 44 17.95 -0.37 -14.36
C ARG A 44 16.80 -1.25 -14.78
N ALA A 45 17.06 -2.54 -14.99
CA ALA A 45 16.05 -3.54 -15.28
C ALA A 45 15.24 -3.90 -14.04
N SER A 46 15.90 -3.98 -12.88
CA SER A 46 15.26 -4.22 -11.59
C SER A 46 16.07 -3.65 -10.43
N VAL A 47 15.38 -3.32 -9.33
CA VAL A 47 15.98 -2.84 -8.09
C VAL A 47 15.19 -3.35 -6.89
N ALA A 48 15.85 -4.03 -5.97
CA ALA A 48 15.27 -4.34 -4.66
C ALA A 48 15.17 -3.05 -3.82
N VAL A 49 14.00 -2.77 -3.27
CA VAL A 49 13.77 -1.63 -2.38
C VAL A 49 14.24 -2.03 -0.98
N THR A 50 15.43 -1.59 -0.60
CA THR A 50 16.04 -1.88 0.70
C THR A 50 15.82 -0.74 1.71
N GLN A 51 15.40 0.42 1.25
CA GLN A 51 15.11 1.59 2.06
C GLN A 51 13.70 1.52 2.64
N ASP A 52 13.46 2.23 3.73
CA ASP A 52 12.11 2.40 4.28
C ASP A 52 11.33 3.41 3.43
N VAL A 53 10.72 2.90 2.37
CA VAL A 53 9.91 3.68 1.42
C VAL A 53 8.45 3.28 1.58
N THR A 54 7.62 4.25 1.89
CA THR A 54 6.16 4.09 1.92
C THR A 54 5.53 5.11 0.98
N ILE A 55 4.63 4.64 0.12
CA ILE A 55 3.81 5.50 -0.73
C ILE A 55 2.34 5.41 -0.29
N ARG A 56 1.58 6.48 -0.57
CA ARG A 56 0.13 6.54 -0.33
C ARG A 56 -0.53 7.11 -1.57
N GLY A 57 -1.57 6.46 -2.06
CA GLY A 57 -2.28 6.91 -3.23
C GLY A 57 -3.64 6.23 -3.38
N PHE A 58 -4.42 6.65 -4.37
CA PHE A 58 -5.70 6.05 -4.70
C PHE A 58 -5.51 4.80 -5.55
N ILE A 59 -6.35 3.79 -5.32
CA ILE A 59 -6.46 2.64 -6.23
C ILE A 59 -7.28 3.07 -7.44
N THR A 60 -6.62 3.13 -8.59
CA THR A 60 -7.22 3.62 -9.86
C THR A 60 -7.49 2.52 -10.86
N ALA A 61 -6.98 1.30 -10.63
CA ALA A 61 -7.32 0.10 -11.39
C ALA A 61 -7.09 -1.17 -10.56
N ASN A 62 -7.86 -2.19 -10.87
CA ASN A 62 -7.77 -3.55 -10.33
C ASN A 62 -8.35 -4.55 -11.34
N ASP A 63 -8.60 -5.79 -10.92
CA ASP A 63 -9.09 -6.88 -11.76
C ASP A 63 -10.62 -6.87 -12.02
N LEU A 64 -11.36 -5.86 -11.54
CA LEU A 64 -12.83 -5.83 -11.61
C LEU A 64 -13.39 -6.04 -13.03
N PHE A 65 -12.70 -5.49 -14.05
CA PHE A 65 -13.12 -5.59 -15.44
C PHE A 65 -12.26 -6.56 -16.27
N GLY A 66 -11.36 -7.32 -15.62
CA GLY A 66 -10.49 -8.30 -16.28
C GLY A 66 -9.33 -7.70 -17.08
N GLU A 67 -9.11 -6.39 -17.04
CA GLU A 67 -8.02 -5.71 -17.77
C GLU A 67 -6.69 -5.70 -17.01
N PHE A 68 -6.75 -5.77 -15.68
CA PHE A 68 -5.59 -5.73 -14.79
C PHE A 68 -5.50 -7.01 -13.97
N ASP A 69 -5.39 -8.15 -14.68
CA ASP A 69 -5.25 -9.44 -14.00
C ASP A 69 -4.09 -9.42 -13.00
N ARG A 70 -4.37 -9.82 -11.74
CA ARG A 70 -3.40 -9.88 -10.65
C ARG A 70 -2.59 -8.59 -10.44
N THR A 71 -3.20 -7.44 -10.73
CA THR A 71 -2.56 -6.14 -10.66
C THR A 71 -3.49 -5.11 -10.05
N ILE A 72 -2.97 -4.29 -9.12
CA ILE A 72 -3.58 -3.03 -8.71
C ILE A 72 -2.72 -1.87 -9.19
N VAL A 73 -3.36 -0.75 -9.51
CA VAL A 73 -2.66 0.51 -9.82
C VAL A 73 -2.92 1.49 -8.69
N VAL A 74 -1.84 2.05 -8.15
CA VAL A 74 -1.88 3.08 -7.11
C VAL A 74 -1.34 4.37 -7.69
N GLU A 75 -2.10 5.46 -7.54
CA GLU A 75 -1.76 6.78 -8.05
C GLU A 75 -1.76 7.84 -6.95
N ASP A 76 -0.76 8.71 -7.00
CA ASP A 76 -0.71 9.97 -6.27
C ASP A 76 -0.58 11.14 -7.26
N ALA A 77 -0.41 12.36 -6.75
CA ALA A 77 -0.25 13.56 -7.60
C ALA A 77 1.01 13.51 -8.50
N SER A 78 1.97 12.63 -8.24
CA SER A 78 3.22 12.50 -8.99
C SER A 78 3.18 11.44 -10.09
N GLY A 79 2.17 10.58 -10.09
CA GLY A 79 1.97 9.52 -11.09
C GLY A 79 1.42 8.23 -10.51
N GLY A 80 1.41 7.18 -11.34
CA GLY A 80 0.89 5.86 -11.00
C GLY A 80 1.95 4.76 -11.06
N ILE A 81 1.73 3.68 -10.29
CA ILE A 81 2.54 2.47 -10.32
C ILE A 81 1.65 1.23 -10.28
N SER A 82 1.96 0.25 -11.12
CA SER A 82 1.34 -1.08 -11.07
C SER A 82 2.01 -1.91 -9.98
N ILE A 83 1.21 -2.65 -9.22
CA ILE A 83 1.66 -3.56 -8.18
C ILE A 83 1.14 -4.95 -8.52
N ALA A 84 2.05 -5.89 -8.76
CA ALA A 84 1.71 -7.28 -9.05
C ALA A 84 1.35 -8.01 -7.73
N ALA A 85 0.15 -8.61 -7.68
CA ALA A 85 -0.39 -9.21 -6.46
C ALA A 85 -1.02 -10.58 -6.75
N ASP A 86 -0.61 -11.62 -6.03
CA ASP A 86 -1.19 -12.96 -6.16
C ASP A 86 -2.48 -13.08 -5.35
N HIS A 87 -3.56 -12.59 -5.92
CA HIS A 87 -4.87 -12.59 -5.29
C HIS A 87 -5.96 -12.93 -6.32
N PRO A 88 -6.93 -13.80 -5.99
CA PRO A 88 -7.94 -14.26 -6.93
C PRO A 88 -9.04 -13.24 -7.24
N SER A 89 -9.20 -12.21 -6.41
CA SER A 89 -10.23 -11.16 -6.55
C SER A 89 -9.74 -9.89 -5.87
N LEU A 90 -8.92 -9.13 -6.57
CA LEU A 90 -8.34 -7.89 -6.05
C LEU A 90 -9.39 -6.82 -5.79
N ALA A 91 -10.45 -6.77 -6.60
CA ALA A 91 -11.49 -5.76 -6.47
C ALA A 91 -12.23 -5.82 -5.11
N ASP A 92 -12.30 -6.99 -4.49
CA ASP A 92 -12.98 -7.16 -3.19
C ASP A 92 -12.19 -6.54 -2.04
N ASP A 93 -10.87 -6.78 -2.02
CA ASP A 93 -9.99 -6.34 -0.93
C ASP A 93 -9.28 -5.01 -1.23
N TYR A 94 -9.17 -4.65 -2.52
CA TYR A 94 -8.51 -3.44 -3.03
C TYR A 94 -9.44 -2.65 -3.95
N PRO A 95 -10.58 -2.12 -3.46
CA PRO A 95 -11.60 -1.53 -4.30
C PRO A 95 -11.13 -0.23 -4.98
N PHE A 96 -11.63 0.01 -6.19
CA PHE A 96 -11.41 1.25 -6.91
C PHE A 96 -11.82 2.48 -6.08
N GLY A 97 -10.98 3.50 -6.06
CA GLY A 97 -11.20 4.73 -5.31
C GLY A 97 -10.81 4.68 -3.83
N ALA A 98 -10.48 3.51 -3.29
CA ALA A 98 -9.92 3.42 -1.96
C ALA A 98 -8.47 3.94 -1.94
N ILE A 99 -7.96 4.24 -0.75
CA ILE A 99 -6.60 4.69 -0.54
C ILE A 99 -5.74 3.51 -0.10
N ALA A 100 -4.67 3.26 -0.84
CA ALA A 100 -3.65 2.29 -0.48
C ALA A 100 -2.44 2.99 0.14
N THR A 101 -2.01 2.50 1.29
CA THR A 101 -0.69 2.79 1.87
C THR A 101 0.19 1.57 1.62
N VAL A 102 1.29 1.75 0.88
CA VAL A 102 2.15 0.65 0.42
C VAL A 102 3.53 0.79 1.01
N ARG A 103 3.95 -0.20 1.78
CA ARG A 103 5.30 -0.36 2.31
C ARG A 103 6.14 -1.10 1.29
N CYS A 104 7.08 -0.41 0.67
CA CYS A 104 7.84 -0.93 -0.46
C CYS A 104 9.11 -1.68 -0.04
N ASN A 105 9.57 -1.51 1.20
CA ASN A 105 10.76 -2.21 1.71
C ASN A 105 10.59 -3.74 1.58
N GLY A 106 11.59 -4.40 1.04
CA GLY A 106 11.59 -5.84 0.76
C GLY A 106 10.93 -6.24 -0.56
N LEU A 107 10.29 -5.31 -1.26
CA LEU A 107 9.75 -5.52 -2.60
C LEU A 107 10.79 -5.14 -3.68
N THR A 108 10.49 -5.48 -4.93
CA THR A 108 11.35 -5.21 -6.08
C THR A 108 10.62 -4.37 -7.11
N LEU A 109 11.29 -3.32 -7.60
CA LEU A 109 10.90 -2.59 -8.79
C LEU A 109 11.47 -3.28 -10.02
N CYS A 110 10.65 -3.47 -11.04
CA CYS A 110 11.05 -4.04 -12.33
C CYS A 110 10.66 -3.09 -13.46
N ASN A 111 11.60 -2.82 -14.35
CA ASN A 111 11.39 -2.00 -15.55
C ASN A 111 11.36 -2.93 -16.77
N TYR A 112 10.20 -3.11 -17.33
CA TYR A 112 10.00 -3.87 -18.56
C TYR A 112 9.47 -2.93 -19.66
N GLY A 113 10.32 -2.67 -20.67
CA GLY A 113 9.95 -1.80 -21.78
C GLY A 113 9.61 -0.35 -21.39
N GLY A 114 10.15 0.17 -20.30
CA GLY A 114 9.83 1.50 -19.77
C GLY A 114 8.68 1.54 -18.77
N LYS A 115 7.94 0.44 -18.60
CA LYS A 115 6.91 0.29 -17.56
C LYS A 115 7.57 -0.19 -16.27
N ILE A 116 7.51 0.62 -15.22
CA ILE A 116 8.01 0.25 -13.89
C ILE A 116 6.86 -0.33 -13.07
N GLU A 117 7.06 -1.53 -12.56
CA GLU A 117 6.14 -2.28 -11.70
C GLU A 117 6.79 -2.62 -10.36
N LEU A 118 5.97 -2.72 -9.31
CA LEU A 118 6.36 -3.17 -7.99
C LEU A 118 5.83 -4.58 -7.75
N GLY A 119 6.65 -5.47 -7.20
CA GLY A 119 6.25 -6.84 -6.87
C GLY A 119 7.23 -7.51 -5.92
N ALA A 120 7.14 -8.83 -5.74
CA ALA A 120 7.99 -9.57 -4.80
C ALA A 120 9.44 -9.67 -5.32
N GLU A 121 9.61 -10.10 -6.56
CA GLU A 121 10.93 -10.33 -7.19
C GLU A 121 10.84 -10.10 -8.71
N PRO A 122 11.95 -10.05 -9.44
CA PRO A 122 11.91 -9.96 -10.90
C PRO A 122 11.24 -11.18 -11.52
N GLY A 123 10.30 -10.95 -12.44
CA GLY A 123 9.70 -11.96 -13.31
C GLY A 123 10.22 -11.83 -14.75
N ASP A 124 9.78 -12.73 -15.63
CA ASP A 124 10.23 -12.76 -17.03
C ASP A 124 9.77 -11.52 -17.83
N TYR A 125 8.63 -10.94 -17.47
CA TYR A 125 8.00 -9.83 -18.19
C TYR A 125 7.55 -8.68 -17.28
N GLY A 126 8.25 -8.46 -16.18
CA GLY A 126 7.91 -7.43 -15.19
C GLY A 126 8.19 -7.90 -13.78
N ALA A 127 7.41 -7.44 -12.83
CA ALA A 127 7.52 -7.86 -11.44
C ALA A 127 6.73 -9.15 -11.17
N GLY A 128 7.33 -10.08 -10.43
CA GLY A 128 6.63 -11.23 -9.86
C GLY A 128 5.58 -10.78 -8.83
N ALA A 129 4.45 -11.47 -8.79
CA ALA A 129 3.36 -11.10 -7.89
C ALA A 129 3.74 -11.28 -6.41
N ILE A 130 3.35 -10.32 -5.58
CA ILE A 130 3.47 -10.44 -4.12
C ILE A 130 2.56 -11.59 -3.67
N PRO A 131 3.09 -12.59 -2.92
CA PRO A 131 2.28 -13.69 -2.40
C PRO A 131 1.10 -13.19 -1.58
N ARG A 132 -0.04 -13.87 -1.68
CA ARG A 132 -1.28 -13.47 -1.01
C ARG A 132 -1.11 -13.26 0.51
N GLU A 133 -0.37 -14.14 1.16
CA GLU A 133 -0.10 -14.10 2.59
C GLU A 133 0.79 -12.93 3.02
N GLU A 134 1.49 -12.30 2.06
CA GLU A 134 2.36 -11.16 2.32
C GLU A 134 1.69 -9.82 1.98
N LEU A 135 0.60 -9.82 1.22
CA LEU A 135 -0.07 -8.59 0.79
C LEU A 135 -0.42 -7.66 1.96
N SER A 136 -0.97 -8.20 3.05
CA SER A 136 -1.34 -7.42 4.23
C SER A 136 -0.16 -6.79 4.98
N ARG A 137 1.06 -7.30 4.78
CA ARG A 137 2.29 -6.71 5.33
C ARG A 137 2.74 -5.49 4.54
N HIS A 138 2.42 -5.47 3.25
CA HIS A 138 2.85 -4.44 2.33
C HIS A 138 1.76 -3.42 2.01
N ILE A 139 0.50 -3.83 1.94
CA ILE A 139 -0.59 -2.98 1.46
C ILE A 139 -1.69 -2.90 2.51
N ARG A 140 -1.97 -1.67 2.98
CA ARG A 140 -3.12 -1.34 3.82
C ARG A 140 -4.08 -0.49 3.02
N VAL A 141 -5.36 -0.81 3.08
CA VAL A 141 -6.42 -0.07 2.41
C VAL A 141 -7.31 0.66 3.41
N THR A 142 -7.64 1.90 3.12
CA THR A 142 -8.61 2.71 3.86
C THR A 142 -9.57 3.37 2.88
N LEU A 143 -10.80 3.61 3.33
CA LEU A 143 -11.71 4.44 2.55
C LEU A 143 -11.27 5.90 2.64
N PRO A 144 -11.44 6.69 1.55
CA PRO A 144 -11.17 8.11 1.58
C PRO A 144 -12.09 8.84 2.56
N GLU A 145 -11.57 9.87 3.22
CA GLU A 145 -12.37 10.75 4.05
C GLU A 145 -13.24 11.68 3.18
N GLU A 146 -14.23 12.34 3.82
CA GLU A 146 -15.10 13.29 3.11
C GLU A 146 -14.25 14.45 2.54
N GLY A 147 -14.29 14.59 1.19
CA GLY A 147 -13.50 15.58 0.47
C GLY A 147 -12.18 15.07 -0.10
N GLU A 148 -11.69 13.89 0.28
CA GLU A 148 -10.60 13.20 -0.42
C GLU A 148 -11.13 12.57 -1.72
N SER A 149 -10.57 12.96 -2.84
CA SER A 149 -10.90 12.36 -4.14
C SER A 149 -9.69 12.29 -5.03
N HIS A 150 -9.59 11.22 -5.80
CA HIS A 150 -8.59 11.13 -6.86
C HIS A 150 -8.94 12.14 -7.96
N ARG A 151 -7.96 12.99 -8.28
CA ARG A 151 -8.03 13.87 -9.46
C ARG A 151 -6.89 13.44 -10.39
N ALA A 152 -7.25 12.86 -11.52
CA ALA A 152 -6.29 12.53 -12.56
C ALA A 152 -5.53 13.80 -12.98
N ALA A 153 -4.22 13.68 -13.13
CA ALA A 153 -3.41 14.78 -13.68
C ALA A 153 -3.84 15.03 -15.13
N PRO A 154 -4.04 16.30 -15.56
CA PRO A 154 -4.39 16.59 -16.94
C PRO A 154 -3.22 16.19 -17.85
N LEU A 155 -3.53 15.41 -18.89
CA LEU A 155 -2.58 15.11 -19.96
C LEU A 155 -2.38 16.36 -20.81
N THR A 156 -1.16 16.87 -20.83
CA THR A 156 -0.74 17.92 -21.77
C THR A 156 -0.07 17.24 -22.95
N PHE A 157 -0.70 17.32 -24.12
CA PHE A 157 -0.05 16.93 -25.37
C PHE A 157 0.84 18.12 -25.83
N GLY A 158 2.15 17.89 -25.88
CA GLY A 158 3.12 18.84 -26.42
C GLY A 158 3.23 18.72 -27.93
#